data_0b68b1d71576b8281b0e8d7b3aba68e2
#
_entry.id   0b68b1d71576b8281b0e8d7b3aba68e2
#
_cell.length_a   1.000
_cell.length_b   1.000
_cell.length_c   1.000
_cell.angle_alpha   90.00
_cell.angle_beta   90.00
_cell.angle_gamma   90.00
#
_symmetry.space_group_name_H-M   'P 1'
#
loop_
_entity.id
_entity.type
_entity.pdbx_description
1 polymer ?
#
loop_
_entity_poly.entity_id
_entity_poly.type
_entity_poly.pdbx_seq_one_letter_code
_entity_poly.pdbx_strand_id
1 'polypeptide(L)'
;MDSALSTSTEPVVHKAEASAGEAANAVGQVVVGLEALIIDAFPSAREIAFTGLTRAAGGLSRENWSLDAQWVDADGAHVRQLMLMRDAAGTLLATVRAREFAVLKALEASGVPAPKAHWVDPDGQHLGAPSIVMDRVPGICDYLVLNGERPLAARLNLAHAFIDLMARMHAVDWRGTGLGAVLEVPTGDPSRAELAHWEAEYRRVQLEPHPELDYVLA
;
A
#
# COMPACT_ATOMS: atom_id res chain seq x y z
N MET A 1 -31.90 -13.03 -49.53
CA MET A 1 -30.73 -13.65 -48.86
C MET A 1 -30.54 -12.93 -47.54
N ASP A 2 -31.30 -13.41 -46.54
CA ASP A 2 -31.23 -12.89 -45.16
C ASP A 2 -30.07 -13.56 -44.43
N SER A 3 -29.12 -12.76 -44.01
CA SER A 3 -28.05 -13.19 -43.09
C SER A 3 -28.43 -12.74 -41.68
N ALA A 4 -28.96 -13.66 -40.91
CA ALA A 4 -29.26 -13.46 -39.51
C ALA A 4 -27.95 -13.40 -38.71
N LEU A 5 -27.63 -12.22 -38.17
CA LEU A 5 -26.63 -12.05 -37.13
C LEU A 5 -27.18 -12.61 -35.81
N SER A 6 -26.70 -13.81 -35.44
CA SER A 6 -26.92 -14.38 -34.12
C SER A 6 -26.10 -13.57 -33.11
N THR A 7 -26.77 -12.71 -32.37
CA THR A 7 -26.23 -12.12 -31.15
C THR A 7 -26.28 -13.16 -30.04
N SER A 8 -25.14 -13.79 -29.72
CA SER A 8 -25.01 -14.62 -28.52
C SER A 8 -25.04 -13.72 -27.29
N THR A 9 -26.19 -13.68 -26.65
CA THR A 9 -26.38 -13.17 -25.29
C THR A 9 -25.97 -14.26 -24.28
N GLU A 10 -24.67 -14.43 -24.07
CA GLU A 10 -24.12 -15.14 -22.91
C GLU A 10 -23.23 -14.18 -22.09
N PRO A 11 -23.11 -14.42 -20.85
CA PRO A 11 -23.93 -14.04 -19.73
C PRO A 11 -23.12 -13.13 -18.81
N VAL A 12 -23.55 -11.89 -18.72
CA VAL A 12 -23.13 -10.93 -17.68
C VAL A 12 -23.32 -11.52 -16.27
N VAL A 13 -24.27 -12.42 -16.08
CA VAL A 13 -24.58 -13.07 -14.80
C VAL A 13 -23.46 -14.01 -14.34
N HIS A 14 -22.92 -14.89 -15.19
CA HIS A 14 -21.83 -15.79 -14.80
C HIS A 14 -20.53 -15.06 -14.44
N LYS A 15 -20.27 -13.94 -15.08
CA LYS A 15 -19.08 -13.12 -14.76
C LYS A 15 -19.24 -12.38 -13.44
N ALA A 16 -20.46 -11.97 -13.07
CA ALA A 16 -20.76 -11.34 -11.80
C ALA A 16 -20.70 -12.33 -10.62
N GLU A 17 -21.18 -13.56 -10.80
CA GLU A 17 -21.12 -14.62 -9.77
C GLU A 17 -19.69 -15.13 -9.53
N ALA A 18 -18.89 -15.32 -10.57
CA ALA A 18 -17.48 -15.65 -10.46
C ALA A 18 -16.70 -14.54 -9.71
N SER A 19 -16.95 -13.29 -10.04
CA SER A 19 -16.36 -12.12 -9.39
C SER A 19 -16.76 -12.00 -7.91
N ALA A 20 -17.99 -12.34 -7.54
CA ALA A 20 -18.45 -12.35 -6.14
C ALA A 20 -17.81 -13.49 -5.33
N GLY A 21 -17.65 -14.66 -5.91
CA GLY A 21 -16.97 -15.80 -5.29
C GLY A 21 -15.46 -15.54 -5.08
N GLU A 22 -14.79 -14.96 -6.05
CA GLU A 22 -13.39 -14.55 -5.95
C GLU A 22 -13.18 -13.46 -4.88
N ALA A 23 -14.07 -12.48 -4.81
CA ALA A 23 -14.04 -11.45 -3.79
C ALA A 23 -14.24 -12.01 -2.38
N ALA A 24 -15.19 -12.94 -2.20
CA ALA A 24 -15.44 -13.61 -0.93
C ALA A 24 -14.23 -14.45 -0.49
N ASN A 25 -13.58 -15.15 -1.42
CA ASN A 25 -12.37 -15.91 -1.15
C ASN A 25 -11.20 -15.01 -0.75
N ALA A 26 -11.03 -13.86 -1.43
CA ALA A 26 -10.00 -12.88 -1.10
C ALA A 26 -10.21 -12.28 0.31
N VAL A 27 -11.46 -11.98 0.69
CA VAL A 27 -11.81 -11.54 2.05
C VAL A 27 -11.45 -12.62 3.07
N GLY A 28 -11.81 -13.89 2.83
CA GLY A 28 -11.48 -15.01 3.71
C GLY A 28 -9.97 -15.18 3.92
N GLN A 29 -9.19 -15.09 2.87
CA GLN A 29 -7.72 -15.15 2.94
C GLN A 29 -7.13 -14.02 3.77
N VAL A 30 -7.63 -12.80 3.58
CA VAL A 30 -7.18 -11.63 4.35
C VAL A 30 -7.49 -11.80 5.84
N VAL A 31 -8.68 -12.28 6.20
CA VAL A 31 -9.08 -12.52 7.60
C VAL A 31 -8.16 -13.56 8.24
N VAL A 32 -7.97 -14.70 7.61
CA VAL A 32 -7.10 -15.78 8.13
C VAL A 32 -5.66 -15.30 8.29
N GLY A 33 -5.15 -14.57 7.31
CA GLY A 33 -3.78 -14.03 7.37
C GLY A 33 -3.59 -12.97 8.46
N LEU A 34 -4.56 -12.09 8.66
CA LEU A 34 -4.52 -11.10 9.74
C LEU A 34 -4.61 -11.76 11.12
N GLU A 35 -5.44 -12.79 11.27
CA GLU A 35 -5.53 -13.57 12.51
C GLU A 35 -4.18 -14.22 12.84
N ALA A 36 -3.53 -14.84 11.87
CA ALA A 36 -2.20 -15.43 12.04
C ALA A 36 -1.16 -14.37 12.46
N LEU A 37 -1.13 -13.20 11.82
CA LEU A 37 -0.23 -12.10 12.22
C LEU A 37 -0.47 -11.60 13.65
N ILE A 38 -1.72 -11.54 14.08
CA ILE A 38 -2.05 -11.16 15.46
C ILE A 38 -1.58 -12.23 16.45
N ILE A 39 -1.81 -13.51 16.15
CA ILE A 39 -1.36 -14.62 17.00
C ILE A 39 0.16 -14.67 17.09
N ASP A 40 0.88 -14.45 16.00
CA ASP A 40 2.35 -14.39 16.00
C ASP A 40 2.88 -13.23 16.85
N ALA A 41 2.24 -12.07 16.77
CA ALA A 41 2.62 -10.90 17.56
C ALA A 41 2.19 -10.99 19.02
N PHE A 42 1.07 -11.66 19.31
CA PHE A 42 0.46 -11.82 20.62
C PHE A 42 0.05 -13.29 20.83
N PRO A 43 0.97 -14.17 21.25
CA PRO A 43 0.70 -15.61 21.37
C PRO A 43 -0.45 -15.97 22.33
N SER A 44 -0.83 -15.06 23.22
CA SER A 44 -1.99 -15.22 24.14
C SER A 44 -3.29 -14.61 23.59
N ALA A 45 -3.29 -14.10 22.34
CA ALA A 45 -4.46 -13.49 21.74
C ALA A 45 -5.59 -14.51 21.58
N ARG A 46 -6.79 -14.09 21.93
CA ARG A 46 -8.05 -14.82 21.76
C ARG A 46 -9.19 -13.86 21.43
N GLU A 47 -10.32 -14.39 21.06
CA GLU A 47 -11.49 -13.58 20.69
C GLU A 47 -11.18 -12.57 19.58
N ILE A 48 -10.33 -13.01 18.62
CA ILE A 48 -9.93 -12.16 17.50
C ILE A 48 -11.12 -12.00 16.57
N ALA A 49 -11.49 -10.76 16.29
CA ALA A 49 -12.58 -10.45 15.38
C ALA A 49 -12.24 -9.22 14.51
N PHE A 50 -12.77 -9.24 13.29
CA PHE A 50 -12.60 -8.16 12.32
C PHE A 50 -13.96 -7.65 11.87
N THR A 51 -14.11 -6.33 11.78
CA THR A 51 -15.33 -5.68 11.29
C THR A 51 -14.96 -4.59 10.28
N GLY A 52 -15.93 -4.18 9.46
CA GLY A 52 -15.73 -3.10 8.49
C GLY A 52 -14.69 -3.39 7.43
N LEU A 53 -14.36 -4.66 7.15
CA LEU A 53 -13.37 -5.03 6.15
C LEU A 53 -13.84 -4.60 4.75
N THR A 54 -13.15 -3.61 4.18
CA THR A 54 -13.51 -3.02 2.90
C THR A 54 -12.25 -2.80 2.07
N ARG A 55 -12.26 -3.31 0.84
CA ARG A 55 -11.21 -3.03 -0.14
C ARG A 55 -11.46 -1.67 -0.79
N ALA A 56 -10.46 -0.79 -0.75
CA ALA A 56 -10.54 0.48 -1.45
C ALA A 56 -10.59 0.25 -2.97
N ALA A 57 -11.46 0.98 -3.65
CA ALA A 57 -11.51 0.98 -5.10
C ALA A 57 -10.31 1.76 -5.66
N GLY A 58 -9.70 1.22 -6.72
CA GLY A 58 -8.56 1.84 -7.39
C GLY A 58 -7.21 1.38 -6.83
N GLY A 59 -6.16 1.59 -7.63
CA GLY A 59 -4.81 1.12 -7.34
C GLY A 59 -4.48 -0.12 -8.17
N LEU A 60 -3.64 0.08 -9.22
CA LEU A 60 -3.21 -1.03 -10.09
C LEU A 60 -2.08 -1.85 -9.49
N SER A 61 -1.26 -1.25 -8.63
CA SER A 61 -0.07 -1.88 -8.06
C SER A 61 -0.23 -2.35 -6.62
N ARG A 62 -1.29 -1.92 -5.93
CA ARG A 62 -1.51 -2.21 -4.50
C ARG A 62 -2.98 -2.42 -4.21
N GLU A 63 -3.27 -3.38 -3.34
CA GLU A 63 -4.57 -3.56 -2.72
C GLU A 63 -4.56 -2.94 -1.33
N ASN A 64 -5.49 -2.03 -1.08
CA ASN A 64 -5.65 -1.41 0.21
C ASN A 64 -6.97 -1.87 0.84
N TRP A 65 -6.89 -2.36 2.08
CA TRP A 65 -8.04 -2.82 2.85
C TRP A 65 -8.14 -2.04 4.15
N SER A 66 -9.28 -1.46 4.42
CA SER A 66 -9.59 -0.86 5.72
C SER A 66 -10.37 -1.83 6.58
N LEU A 67 -10.09 -1.87 7.88
CA LEU A 67 -10.76 -2.77 8.81
C LEU A 67 -10.65 -2.25 10.24
N ASP A 68 -11.51 -2.75 11.12
CA ASP A 68 -11.39 -2.63 12.56
C ASP A 68 -11.08 -4.03 13.11
N ALA A 69 -10.02 -4.16 13.90
CA ALA A 69 -9.61 -5.39 14.56
C ALA A 69 -9.79 -5.28 16.06
N GLN A 70 -10.25 -6.37 16.69
CA GLN A 70 -10.33 -6.50 18.14
C GLN A 70 -9.82 -7.86 18.58
N TRP A 71 -9.15 -7.91 19.72
CA TRP A 71 -8.71 -9.14 20.38
C TRP A 71 -8.49 -8.91 21.86
N VAL A 72 -8.37 -10.01 22.60
CA VAL A 72 -8.01 -9.98 24.04
C VAL A 72 -6.73 -10.79 24.20
N ASP A 73 -5.76 -10.28 24.95
CA ASP A 73 -4.55 -10.98 25.34
C ASP A 73 -4.25 -10.84 26.85
N ALA A 74 -3.03 -11.09 27.26
CA ALA A 74 -2.62 -10.98 28.67
C ALA A 74 -2.66 -9.55 29.20
N ASP A 75 -2.50 -8.55 28.31
CA ASP A 75 -2.50 -7.13 28.65
C ASP A 75 -3.91 -6.52 28.63
N GLY A 76 -4.92 -7.27 28.16
CA GLY A 76 -6.32 -6.87 28.14
C GLY A 76 -6.97 -6.87 26.75
N ALA A 77 -8.02 -6.06 26.61
CA ALA A 77 -8.74 -5.92 25.36
C ALA A 77 -8.12 -4.85 24.46
N HIS A 78 -7.96 -5.18 23.20
CA HIS A 78 -7.42 -4.29 22.16
C HIS A 78 -8.47 -4.02 21.10
N VAL A 79 -8.52 -2.77 20.64
CA VAL A 79 -9.32 -2.34 19.47
C VAL A 79 -8.42 -1.44 18.61
N ARG A 80 -8.30 -1.76 17.33
CA ARG A 80 -7.47 -0.99 16.39
C ARG A 80 -8.19 -0.76 15.08
N GLN A 81 -8.08 0.45 14.57
CA GLN A 81 -8.48 0.81 13.21
C GLN A 81 -7.27 0.66 12.29
N LEU A 82 -7.32 -0.30 11.39
CA LEU A 82 -6.18 -0.72 10.60
C LEU A 82 -6.38 -0.48 9.09
N MET A 83 -5.26 -0.30 8.43
CA MET A 83 -5.11 -0.35 6.98
C MET A 83 -4.11 -1.47 6.65
N LEU A 84 -4.56 -2.44 5.86
CA LEU A 84 -3.69 -3.41 5.22
C LEU A 84 -3.35 -2.91 3.82
N MET A 85 -2.07 -2.84 3.50
CA MET A 85 -1.55 -2.59 2.16
C MET A 85 -0.85 -3.86 1.67
N ARG A 86 -1.37 -4.47 0.61
CA ARG A 86 -0.90 -5.72 0.02
C ARG A 86 -0.50 -5.50 -1.43
N ASP A 87 0.53 -6.17 -1.91
CA ASP A 87 0.90 -6.12 -3.31
C ASP A 87 -0.18 -6.79 -4.17
N ALA A 88 -0.54 -6.15 -5.28
CA ALA A 88 -1.47 -6.73 -6.24
C ALA A 88 -0.77 -7.83 -7.06
N ALA A 89 -1.54 -8.84 -7.45
CA ALA A 89 -1.03 -9.85 -8.36
C ALA A 89 -0.57 -9.21 -9.68
N GLY A 90 0.65 -9.58 -10.14
CA GLY A 90 1.23 -9.05 -11.38
C GLY A 90 1.74 -7.63 -11.30
N THR A 91 1.97 -7.07 -10.09
CA THR A 91 2.64 -5.76 -9.97
C THR A 91 4.04 -5.80 -10.59
N LEU A 92 4.33 -4.80 -11.43
CA LEU A 92 5.65 -4.64 -12.06
C LEU A 92 6.65 -3.94 -11.12
N LEU A 93 6.15 -3.27 -10.08
CA LEU A 93 7.00 -2.56 -9.13
C LEU A 93 7.50 -3.53 -8.06
N ALA A 94 8.79 -3.80 -8.06
CA ALA A 94 9.45 -4.56 -6.99
C ALA A 94 9.54 -3.69 -5.73
N THR A 95 8.50 -3.73 -4.90
CA THR A 95 8.52 -3.07 -3.59
C THR A 95 9.00 -4.05 -2.53
N VAL A 96 10.06 -3.67 -1.82
CA VAL A 96 10.54 -4.45 -0.67
C VAL A 96 9.74 -4.02 0.56
N ARG A 97 8.70 -4.76 0.92
CA ARG A 97 7.80 -4.42 2.05
C ARG A 97 8.53 -4.31 3.38
N ALA A 98 9.53 -5.14 3.60
CA ALA A 98 10.37 -5.04 4.80
C ALA A 98 11.07 -3.67 4.89
N ARG A 99 11.54 -3.13 3.77
CA ARG A 99 12.18 -1.80 3.72
C ARG A 99 11.17 -0.69 4.02
N GLU A 100 9.99 -0.72 3.39
CA GLU A 100 8.93 0.26 3.63
C GLU A 100 8.46 0.23 5.09
N PHE A 101 8.29 -0.96 5.67
CA PHE A 101 7.98 -1.13 7.09
C PHE A 101 9.06 -0.53 7.99
N ALA A 102 10.34 -0.78 7.71
CA ALA A 102 11.45 -0.23 8.49
C ALA A 102 11.51 1.30 8.41
N VAL A 103 11.21 1.90 7.26
CA VAL A 103 11.09 3.35 7.12
C VAL A 103 9.96 3.90 7.98
N LEU A 104 8.77 3.30 7.93
CA LEU A 104 7.64 3.72 8.76
C LEU A 104 7.98 3.61 10.27
N LYS A 105 8.64 2.52 10.67
CA LYS A 105 9.09 2.33 12.06
C LYS A 105 10.09 3.39 12.50
N ALA A 106 11.05 3.73 11.65
CA ALA A 106 12.04 4.77 11.94
C ALA A 106 11.41 6.17 12.06
N LEU A 107 10.34 6.43 11.31
CA LEU A 107 9.62 7.71 11.35
C LEU A 107 8.77 7.89 12.61
N GLU A 108 8.43 6.82 13.34
CA GLU A 108 7.62 6.92 14.57
C GLU A 108 8.21 7.90 15.60
N ALA A 109 9.54 7.98 15.70
CA ALA A 109 10.24 8.88 16.63
C ALA A 109 10.60 10.25 16.03
N SER A 110 10.39 10.47 14.73
CA SER A 110 10.86 11.66 14.03
C SER A 110 9.96 12.89 14.17
N GLY A 111 8.73 12.71 14.68
CA GLY A 111 7.71 13.75 14.71
C GLY A 111 7.06 14.05 13.34
N VAL A 112 7.43 13.32 12.29
CA VAL A 112 6.73 13.35 11.00
C VAL A 112 5.44 12.55 11.15
N PRO A 113 4.26 13.09 10.81
CA PRO A 113 3.01 12.37 10.87
C PRO A 113 2.98 11.28 9.80
N ALA A 114 3.27 10.06 10.21
CA ALA A 114 3.17 8.85 9.41
C ALA A 114 2.26 7.84 10.13
N PRO A 115 1.56 6.95 9.42
CA PRO A 115 0.81 5.88 10.07
C PRO A 115 1.78 4.98 10.84
N LYS A 116 1.39 4.59 12.05
CA LYS A 116 2.17 3.64 12.83
C LYS A 116 2.08 2.26 12.18
N ALA A 117 3.21 1.69 11.80
CA ALA A 117 3.27 0.34 11.25
C ALA A 117 3.29 -0.70 12.38
N HIS A 118 2.41 -1.70 12.28
CA HIS A 118 2.25 -2.74 13.30
C HIS A 118 2.92 -4.04 12.89
N TRP A 119 2.59 -4.54 11.71
CA TRP A 119 3.07 -5.84 11.23
C TRP A 119 3.48 -5.77 9.77
N VAL A 120 4.39 -6.64 9.38
CA VAL A 120 4.83 -6.84 8.01
C VAL A 120 4.83 -8.34 7.69
N ASP A 121 4.32 -8.68 6.53
CA ASP A 121 4.42 -9.99 5.91
C ASP A 121 5.22 -9.82 4.62
N PRO A 122 6.57 -9.87 4.70
CA PRO A 122 7.43 -9.47 3.59
C PRO A 122 7.35 -10.43 2.40
N ASP A 123 7.09 -11.69 2.66
CA ASP A 123 7.07 -12.77 1.67
C ASP A 123 5.66 -13.27 1.36
N GLY A 124 4.64 -12.69 1.99
CA GLY A 124 3.24 -13.08 1.79
C GLY A 124 2.87 -14.43 2.40
N GLN A 125 3.59 -14.89 3.44
CA GLN A 125 3.36 -16.19 4.06
C GLN A 125 1.97 -16.29 4.71
N HIS A 126 1.49 -15.21 5.31
CA HIS A 126 0.18 -15.14 5.96
C HIS A 126 -0.90 -14.58 5.04
N LEU A 127 -0.59 -13.51 4.31
CA LEU A 127 -1.56 -12.74 3.53
C LEU A 127 -1.57 -13.08 2.04
N GLY A 128 -0.74 -14.05 1.62
CA GLY A 128 -0.67 -14.53 0.23
C GLY A 128 0.07 -13.59 -0.72
N ALA A 129 0.49 -12.41 -0.27
CA ALA A 129 1.34 -11.48 -0.99
C ALA A 129 2.05 -10.54 0.00
N PRO A 130 3.21 -9.96 -0.37
CA PRO A 130 3.93 -9.01 0.48
C PRO A 130 3.02 -7.88 0.98
N SER A 131 3.02 -7.65 2.29
CA SER A 131 2.01 -6.81 2.94
C SER A 131 2.54 -6.02 4.13
N ILE A 132 1.93 -4.87 4.41
CA ILE A 132 2.11 -4.10 5.65
C ILE A 132 0.75 -3.83 6.26
N VAL A 133 0.66 -3.96 7.58
CA VAL A 133 -0.50 -3.56 8.38
C VAL A 133 -0.10 -2.36 9.24
N MET A 134 -0.87 -1.28 9.14
CA MET A 134 -0.60 -0.01 9.81
C MET A 134 -1.89 0.62 10.35
N ASP A 135 -1.77 1.68 11.14
CA ASP A 135 -2.93 2.47 11.56
C ASP A 135 -3.68 3.04 10.35
N ARG A 136 -5.00 2.99 10.41
CA ARG A 136 -5.86 3.70 9.47
C ARG A 136 -5.90 5.18 9.84
N VAL A 137 -5.26 6.01 9.01
CA VAL A 137 -5.31 7.46 9.16
C VAL A 137 -6.68 7.95 8.71
N PRO A 138 -7.43 8.69 9.56
CA PRO A 138 -8.71 9.26 9.15
C PRO A 138 -8.51 10.35 8.11
N GLY A 139 -9.36 10.39 7.10
CA GLY A 139 -9.30 11.39 6.05
C GLY A 139 -9.85 10.90 4.72
N ILE A 140 -9.82 11.78 3.75
CA ILE A 140 -10.25 11.53 2.37
C ILE A 140 -9.10 11.83 1.44
N CYS A 141 -8.72 10.87 0.60
CA CYS A 141 -7.72 11.00 -0.45
C CYS A 141 -8.40 10.91 -1.82
N ASP A 142 -9.41 11.74 -2.05
CA ASP A 142 -10.16 11.79 -3.30
C ASP A 142 -9.80 13.07 -4.06
N TYR A 143 -9.33 12.89 -5.31
CA TYR A 143 -8.96 14.00 -6.19
C TYR A 143 -10.13 14.98 -6.41
N LEU A 144 -11.34 14.47 -6.60
CA LEU A 144 -12.52 15.32 -6.83
C LEU A 144 -12.88 16.13 -5.59
N VAL A 145 -12.74 15.53 -4.41
CA VAL A 145 -12.95 16.23 -3.13
C VAL A 145 -11.85 17.26 -2.89
N LEU A 146 -10.60 16.93 -3.16
CA LEU A 146 -9.47 17.84 -2.98
C LEU A 146 -9.48 19.02 -3.94
N ASN A 147 -9.87 18.78 -5.20
CA ASN A 147 -9.91 19.78 -6.27
C ASN A 147 -11.31 20.34 -6.57
N GLY A 148 -12.30 19.96 -5.78
CA GLY A 148 -13.67 20.47 -5.91
C GLY A 148 -13.79 21.96 -5.55
N GLU A 149 -15.01 22.48 -5.62
CA GLU A 149 -15.33 23.88 -5.29
C GLU A 149 -15.08 24.16 -3.81
N ARG A 150 -13.85 24.56 -3.48
CA ARG A 150 -13.46 25.05 -2.16
C ARG A 150 -13.02 26.50 -2.25
N PRO A 151 -13.28 27.31 -1.21
CA PRO A 151 -12.73 28.65 -1.12
C PRO A 151 -11.21 28.66 -1.33
N LEU A 152 -10.69 29.63 -2.07
CA LEU A 152 -9.26 29.74 -2.37
C LEU A 152 -8.40 29.66 -1.10
N ALA A 153 -8.81 30.32 -0.02
CA ALA A 153 -8.10 30.30 1.25
C ALA A 153 -7.96 28.87 1.81
N ALA A 154 -8.99 28.03 1.73
CA ALA A 154 -8.94 26.64 2.19
C ALA A 154 -7.98 25.79 1.34
N ARG A 155 -7.93 26.04 0.02
CA ARG A 155 -6.99 25.37 -0.90
C ARG A 155 -5.55 25.78 -0.62
N LEU A 156 -5.29 27.07 -0.39
CA LEU A 156 -3.97 27.58 -0.03
C LEU A 156 -3.51 27.03 1.32
N ASN A 157 -4.37 26.98 2.32
CA ASN A 157 -4.04 26.38 3.62
C ASN A 157 -3.63 24.90 3.49
N LEU A 158 -4.35 24.13 2.66
CA LEU A 158 -3.98 22.73 2.41
C LEU A 158 -2.63 22.62 1.69
N ALA A 159 -2.38 23.47 0.68
CA ALA A 159 -1.10 23.49 -0.04
C ALA A 159 0.07 23.87 0.90
N HIS A 160 -0.10 24.88 1.76
CA HIS A 160 0.91 25.26 2.74
C HIS A 160 1.18 24.11 3.74
N ALA A 161 0.13 23.49 4.28
CA ALA A 161 0.28 22.35 5.19
C ALA A 161 1.05 21.18 4.54
N PHE A 162 0.81 20.94 3.25
CA PHE A 162 1.55 19.93 2.48
C PHE A 162 3.03 20.28 2.32
N ILE A 163 3.34 21.55 1.96
CA ILE A 163 4.72 22.04 1.83
C ILE A 163 5.45 21.98 3.18
N ASP A 164 4.78 22.40 4.26
CA ASP A 164 5.36 22.33 5.61
C ASP A 164 5.66 20.88 6.04
N LEU A 165 4.78 19.95 5.68
CA LEU A 165 5.01 18.52 5.92
C LEU A 165 6.19 18.00 5.13
N MET A 166 6.29 18.32 3.84
CA MET A 166 7.44 17.97 3.01
C MET A 166 8.75 18.53 3.58
N ALA A 167 8.76 19.79 4.00
CA ALA A 167 9.94 20.41 4.61
C ALA A 167 10.37 19.67 5.89
N ARG A 168 9.42 19.29 6.75
CA ARG A 168 9.71 18.48 7.94
C ARG A 168 10.26 17.10 7.60
N MET A 169 9.71 16.44 6.58
CA MET A 169 10.23 15.14 6.12
C MET A 169 11.67 15.26 5.62
N HIS A 170 11.97 16.28 4.82
CA HIS A 170 13.34 16.53 4.31
C HIS A 170 14.34 16.92 5.41
N ALA A 171 13.84 17.47 6.52
CA ALA A 171 14.67 17.86 7.67
C ALA A 171 14.94 16.68 8.64
N VAL A 172 14.36 15.50 8.44
CA VAL A 172 14.62 14.33 9.29
C VAL A 172 16.10 13.95 9.20
N ASP A 173 16.77 13.89 10.34
CA ASP A 173 18.10 13.29 10.43
C ASP A 173 17.97 11.75 10.34
N TRP A 174 17.87 11.27 9.12
CA TRP A 174 17.72 9.84 8.83
C TRP A 174 18.88 8.99 9.34
N ARG A 175 20.08 9.58 9.53
CA ARG A 175 21.25 8.87 10.07
C ARG A 175 21.05 8.51 11.55
N GLY A 176 20.39 9.39 12.30
CA GLY A 176 20.03 9.16 13.70
C GLY A 176 18.86 8.16 13.89
N THR A 177 18.10 7.84 12.84
CA THR A 177 16.93 6.96 12.93
C THR A 177 17.24 5.47 12.75
N GLY A 178 18.47 5.08 12.47
CA GLY A 178 18.83 3.70 12.14
C GLY A 178 18.50 3.28 10.72
N LEU A 179 17.94 4.16 9.88
CA LEU A 179 17.61 3.85 8.48
C LEU A 179 18.83 3.45 7.64
N GLY A 180 20.02 3.93 7.98
CA GLY A 180 21.25 3.55 7.30
C GLY A 180 21.63 2.06 7.40
N ALA A 181 21.02 1.32 8.33
CA ALA A 181 21.17 -0.13 8.44
C ALA A 181 20.21 -0.90 7.50
N VAL A 182 19.18 -0.23 6.99
CA VAL A 182 18.07 -0.86 6.20
C VAL A 182 18.07 -0.36 4.77
N LEU A 183 18.48 0.90 4.57
CA LEU A 183 18.54 1.53 3.26
C LEU A 183 19.97 1.56 2.77
N GLU A 184 20.17 1.21 1.52
CA GLU A 184 21.44 1.41 0.86
C GLU A 184 21.71 2.91 0.68
N VAL A 185 22.84 3.37 1.18
CA VAL A 185 23.27 4.76 1.06
C VAL A 185 24.22 4.87 -0.14
N PRO A 186 23.87 5.62 -1.19
CA PRO A 186 24.76 5.79 -2.33
C PRO A 186 26.10 6.40 -1.90
N THR A 187 27.20 5.84 -2.40
CA THR A 187 28.57 6.33 -2.10
C THR A 187 28.97 7.53 -2.97
N GLY A 188 28.17 7.91 -3.95
CA GLY A 188 28.41 9.00 -4.90
C GLY A 188 27.27 10.00 -4.94
N ASP A 189 27.00 10.52 -6.14
CA ASP A 189 25.86 11.41 -6.41
C ASP A 189 24.54 10.63 -6.29
N PRO A 190 23.67 10.98 -5.32
CA PRO A 190 22.40 10.29 -5.13
C PRO A 190 21.48 10.36 -6.36
N SER A 191 21.52 11.45 -7.12
CA SER A 191 20.69 11.62 -8.31
C SER A 191 21.09 10.64 -9.41
N ARG A 192 22.39 10.39 -9.57
CA ARG A 192 22.90 9.39 -10.52
C ARG A 192 22.59 7.98 -10.08
N ALA A 193 22.67 7.70 -8.79
CA ALA A 193 22.32 6.39 -8.25
C ALA A 193 20.83 6.07 -8.47
N GLU A 194 19.96 7.05 -8.24
CA GLU A 194 18.51 6.91 -8.45
C GLU A 194 18.18 6.75 -9.95
N LEU A 195 18.83 7.54 -10.83
CA LEU A 195 18.65 7.39 -12.27
C LEU A 195 19.09 6.00 -12.75
N ALA A 196 20.23 5.50 -12.29
CA ALA A 196 20.72 4.17 -12.63
C ALA A 196 19.77 3.07 -12.13
N HIS A 197 19.19 3.24 -10.94
CA HIS A 197 18.16 2.32 -10.42
C HIS A 197 16.93 2.25 -11.35
N TRP A 198 16.38 3.41 -11.72
CA TRP A 198 15.20 3.45 -12.59
C TRP A 198 15.51 3.01 -14.02
N GLU A 199 16.70 3.26 -14.53
CA GLU A 199 17.13 2.71 -15.81
C GLU A 199 17.19 1.17 -15.76
N ALA A 200 17.74 0.59 -14.71
CA ALA A 200 17.77 -0.86 -14.53
C ALA A 200 16.35 -1.45 -14.45
N GLU A 201 15.44 -0.82 -13.71
CA GLU A 201 14.04 -1.24 -13.63
C GLU A 201 13.33 -1.12 -14.98
N TYR A 202 13.53 -0.02 -15.71
CA TYR A 202 12.99 0.15 -17.06
C TYR A 202 13.44 -0.99 -17.98
N ARG A 203 14.75 -1.27 -18.03
CA ARG A 203 15.29 -2.35 -18.87
C ARG A 203 14.79 -3.73 -18.46
N ARG A 204 14.52 -3.94 -17.17
CA ARG A 204 13.98 -5.20 -16.65
C ARG A 204 12.55 -5.47 -17.11
N VAL A 205 11.70 -4.44 -17.23
CA VAL A 205 10.29 -4.57 -17.58
C VAL A 205 9.97 -4.22 -19.03
N GLN A 206 10.94 -3.74 -19.78
CA GLN A 206 10.78 -3.34 -21.18
C GLN A 206 10.37 -4.55 -22.03
N LEU A 207 9.21 -4.47 -22.67
CA LEU A 207 8.68 -5.50 -23.58
C LEU A 207 9.07 -5.24 -25.03
N GLU A 208 9.28 -3.97 -25.39
CA GLU A 208 9.63 -3.53 -26.74
C GLU A 208 10.62 -2.35 -26.66
N PRO A 209 11.43 -2.11 -27.71
CA PRO A 209 12.33 -0.97 -27.75
C PRO A 209 11.60 0.37 -27.70
N HIS A 210 12.09 1.31 -26.91
CA HIS A 210 11.63 2.70 -26.86
C HIS A 210 12.79 3.64 -27.21
N PRO A 211 13.09 3.87 -28.50
CA PRO A 211 14.27 4.62 -28.92
C PRO A 211 14.40 6.01 -28.32
N GLU A 212 13.27 6.69 -28.06
CA GLU A 212 13.22 8.01 -27.44
C GLU A 212 13.76 7.98 -26.00
N LEU A 213 13.38 6.96 -25.23
CA LEU A 213 13.86 6.77 -23.85
C LEU A 213 15.31 6.31 -23.86
N ASP A 214 15.67 5.39 -24.73
CA ASP A 214 17.05 4.91 -24.87
C ASP A 214 17.99 6.07 -25.24
N TYR A 215 17.55 7.00 -26.08
CA TYR A 215 18.32 8.20 -26.44
C TYR A 215 18.52 9.16 -25.26
N VAL A 216 17.51 9.32 -24.40
CA VAL A 216 17.61 10.21 -23.21
C VAL A 216 18.50 9.61 -22.12
N LEU A 217 18.55 8.26 -22.02
CA LEU A 217 19.34 7.55 -21.03
C LEU A 217 20.80 7.33 -21.43
N ALA A 218 21.15 7.55 -22.71
CA ALA A 218 22.52 7.39 -23.23
C ALA A 218 23.38 8.62 -22.95
#